data_d9ef76b09b37898bd572bd8e4d201561
#
_entry.id   d9ef76b09b37898bd572bd8e4d201561
#
_cell.length_a   1.000
_cell.length_b   1.000
_cell.length_c   1.000
_cell.angle_alpha   90.00
_cell.angle_beta   90.00
_cell.angle_gamma   90.00
#
_symmetry.space_group_name_H-M   'P 1'
#
loop_
_entity.id
_entity.type
_entity.pdbx_description
1 polymer ?
#
loop_
_entity_poly.entity_id
_entity_poly.type
_entity_poly.pdbx_seq_one_letter_code
_entity_poly.pdbx_strand_id
1 'polypeptide(L)'
;MFERIAIQYLRQWAKKEDRKPLVLRGARQVGKTTLVKLFAKEFDTYIYMNLEEKEYAELFAADYPFEDLLAGIYLKANKPLDFGKRTLIFIDEIQNEPKAVQTLRYFYEKHPEIYVIAAGSLLESLMGRHISFPVGRVEYMTLHPCTFVEFLRAMGQKLMADSIENMSLPASLHLSAMEWFKKYMIVGGLPEAVANYAKYMDIVRLNEVFNALLSGYRDDVEKYASKPKEQDAIRYILNYGWTFAAHRIQFSKFTSSSFKATEAGNAFRILEKTLLLELVYPQTSASFPILPDLKKSPKLLWIDTGLLNYVAGMQEDLLFSKDSDELWNGDIAEHIVGQELLGSTFMFGEKRMFWVREARNSQAEIDFLIRYKSHLIPIEVKTGSNAKLRSLHLFMEESKEKVALRLWNGPMTSDTVKTQKGKSFTLYNIPLYYAGYLQVFLDRIRDTHPCNK
;
A
#
# COMPACT_ATOMS: atom_id res chain seq x y z
N MET A 1 -0.93 19.74 7.91
CA MET A 1 -0.98 18.32 8.33
C MET A 1 -2.41 17.89 8.18
N PHE A 2 -2.70 16.79 7.47
CA PHE A 2 -4.04 16.30 7.18
C PHE A 2 -4.28 14.93 7.84
N GLU A 3 -5.55 14.62 8.09
CA GLU A 3 -5.93 13.37 8.76
C GLU A 3 -5.83 12.19 7.78
N ARG A 4 -5.24 11.08 8.24
CA ARG A 4 -5.14 9.81 7.51
C ARG A 4 -6.27 8.88 7.95
N ILE A 5 -6.82 8.11 7.01
CA ILE A 5 -7.83 7.06 7.30
C ILE A 5 -7.27 6.06 8.33
N ALA A 6 -5.98 5.80 8.27
CA ALA A 6 -5.25 4.94 9.20
C ALA A 6 -5.47 5.29 10.70
N ILE A 7 -5.82 6.54 11.04
CA ILE A 7 -6.12 6.94 12.43
C ILE A 7 -7.33 6.20 12.98
N GLN A 8 -8.31 5.88 12.14
CA GLN A 8 -9.50 5.13 12.55
C GLN A 8 -9.14 3.70 12.97
N TYR A 9 -8.18 3.09 12.24
CA TYR A 9 -7.66 1.78 12.61
C TYR A 9 -6.93 1.81 13.95
N LEU A 10 -6.11 2.84 14.21
CA LEU A 10 -5.44 3.01 15.50
C LEU A 10 -6.44 3.21 16.64
N ARG A 11 -7.53 3.95 16.41
CA ARG A 11 -8.63 4.10 17.38
C ARG A 11 -9.35 2.77 17.66
N GLN A 12 -9.57 1.95 16.63
CA GLN A 12 -10.15 0.60 16.79
C GLN A 12 -9.21 -0.32 17.55
N TRP A 13 -7.92 -0.33 17.21
CA TRP A 13 -6.89 -1.06 17.94
C TRP A 13 -6.86 -0.67 19.42
N ALA A 14 -6.90 0.63 19.72
CA ALA A 14 -6.84 1.13 21.10
C ALA A 14 -8.06 0.73 21.96
N LYS A 15 -9.18 0.39 21.34
CA LYS A 15 -10.41 -0.03 22.03
C LYS A 15 -10.46 -1.52 22.34
N LYS A 16 -9.53 -2.33 21.84
CA LYS A 16 -9.51 -3.78 22.08
C LYS A 16 -9.21 -4.08 23.55
N GLU A 17 -9.92 -5.01 24.15
CA GLU A 17 -9.69 -5.47 25.52
C GLU A 17 -8.38 -6.25 25.64
N ASP A 18 -8.09 -7.12 24.67
CA ASP A 18 -6.88 -7.95 24.58
C ASP A 18 -5.82 -7.32 23.64
N ARG A 19 -5.75 -5.98 23.61
CA ARG A 19 -4.84 -5.22 22.78
C ARG A 19 -3.38 -5.62 23.01
N LYS A 20 -2.67 -5.90 21.92
CA LYS A 20 -1.23 -6.16 21.92
C LYS A 20 -0.46 -4.93 21.43
N PRO A 21 0.82 -4.79 21.78
CA PRO A 21 1.70 -3.81 21.14
C PRO A 21 1.57 -3.87 19.62
N LEU A 22 1.45 -2.70 18.99
CA LEU A 22 1.26 -2.59 17.55
C LEU A 22 2.59 -2.36 16.85
N VAL A 23 2.92 -3.21 15.89
CA VAL A 23 4.06 -3.05 14.99
C VAL A 23 3.58 -2.37 13.70
N LEU A 24 3.89 -1.09 13.56
CA LEU A 24 3.51 -0.27 12.40
C LEU A 24 4.59 -0.38 11.33
N ARG A 25 4.27 -1.03 10.24
CA ARG A 25 5.11 -1.19 9.06
C ARG A 25 4.76 -0.17 7.98
N GLY A 26 5.62 0.00 7.03
CA GLY A 26 5.43 0.87 5.87
C GLY A 26 6.78 1.30 5.33
N ALA A 27 6.84 1.61 4.05
CA ALA A 27 8.04 2.12 3.43
C ALA A 27 8.54 3.40 4.13
N ARG A 28 9.78 3.78 3.84
CA ARG A 28 10.30 5.05 4.31
C ARG A 28 9.43 6.20 3.77
N GLN A 29 9.17 7.21 4.63
CA GLN A 29 8.45 8.45 4.30
C GLN A 29 6.94 8.30 3.95
N VAL A 30 6.30 7.17 4.24
CA VAL A 30 4.84 7.03 4.15
C VAL A 30 4.07 7.68 5.31
N GLY A 31 4.77 8.31 6.26
CA GLY A 31 4.15 9.10 7.33
C GLY A 31 3.89 8.36 8.64
N LYS A 32 4.58 7.25 8.94
CA LYS A 32 4.43 6.47 10.18
C LYS A 32 4.54 7.33 11.44
N THR A 33 5.65 8.02 11.59
CA THR A 33 5.93 8.88 12.75
C THR A 33 4.88 10.00 12.90
N THR A 34 4.48 10.61 11.79
CA THR A 34 3.44 11.65 11.77
C THR A 34 2.09 11.12 12.20
N LEU A 35 1.69 9.92 11.71
CA LEU A 35 0.44 9.26 12.08
C LEU A 35 0.38 8.99 13.59
N VAL A 36 1.45 8.44 14.17
CA VAL A 36 1.50 8.15 15.61
C VAL A 36 1.51 9.44 16.44
N LYS A 37 2.22 10.48 16.02
CA LYS A 37 2.20 11.81 16.67
C LYS A 37 0.81 12.45 16.66
N LEU A 38 0.03 12.26 15.59
CA LEU A 38 -1.35 12.72 15.55
C LEU A 38 -2.24 11.92 16.51
N PHE A 39 -2.09 10.61 16.53
CA PHE A 39 -2.83 9.73 17.42
C PHE A 39 -2.48 9.97 18.91
N ALA A 40 -1.24 10.31 19.20
CA ALA A 40 -0.75 10.60 20.55
C ALA A 40 -1.49 11.75 21.26
N LYS A 41 -2.14 12.64 20.48
CA LYS A 41 -2.95 13.74 21.06
C LYS A 41 -4.20 13.23 21.81
N GLU A 42 -4.55 11.97 21.68
CA GLU A 42 -5.69 11.33 22.36
C GLU A 42 -5.27 10.69 23.71
N PHE A 43 -4.00 10.87 24.14
CA PHE A 43 -3.42 10.28 25.33
C PHE A 43 -3.00 11.35 26.35
N ASP A 44 -3.06 11.00 27.64
CA ASP A 44 -2.64 11.89 28.74
C ASP A 44 -1.12 12.00 28.80
N THR A 45 -0.42 10.89 28.49
CA THR A 45 1.03 10.83 28.46
C THR A 45 1.50 10.25 27.13
N TYR A 46 2.44 10.92 26.50
CA TYR A 46 3.11 10.46 25.29
C TYR A 46 4.62 10.41 25.51
N ILE A 47 5.20 9.24 25.26
CA ILE A 47 6.65 9.01 25.31
C ILE A 47 7.10 8.60 23.91
N TYR A 48 8.01 9.36 23.34
CA TYR A 48 8.61 9.13 22.03
C TYR A 48 10.08 8.76 22.17
N MET A 49 10.48 7.65 21.57
CA MET A 49 11.86 7.18 21.54
C MET A 49 12.22 6.83 20.11
N ASN A 50 13.24 7.47 19.56
CA ASN A 50 13.82 7.14 18.27
C ASN A 50 15.09 6.32 18.49
N LEU A 51 15.10 5.05 18.07
CA LEU A 51 16.25 4.17 18.28
C LEU A 51 17.40 4.41 17.28
N GLU A 52 17.31 5.42 16.41
CA GLU A 52 18.50 6.00 15.74
C GLU A 52 19.35 6.83 16.72
N GLU A 53 18.74 7.35 17.77
CA GLU A 53 19.44 8.08 18.83
C GLU A 53 20.09 7.09 19.80
N LYS A 54 21.41 7.15 19.89
CA LYS A 54 22.23 6.20 20.66
C LYS A 54 21.76 6.05 22.10
N GLU A 55 21.37 7.15 22.71
CA GLU A 55 20.94 7.18 24.11
C GLU A 55 19.65 6.39 24.38
N TYR A 56 18.73 6.27 23.41
CA TYR A 56 17.55 5.43 23.54
C TYR A 56 17.86 3.98 23.18
N ALA A 57 18.70 3.75 22.16
CA ALA A 57 19.14 2.41 21.80
C ALA A 57 19.88 1.72 22.96
N GLU A 58 20.80 2.42 23.64
CA GLU A 58 21.55 1.92 24.78
C GLU A 58 20.67 1.48 25.95
N LEU A 59 19.52 2.15 26.16
CA LEU A 59 18.57 1.79 27.21
C LEU A 59 17.99 0.38 26.99
N PHE A 60 17.71 0.01 25.73
CA PHE A 60 17.23 -1.33 25.39
C PHE A 60 18.34 -2.35 25.23
N ALA A 61 19.55 -1.94 24.83
CA ALA A 61 20.69 -2.82 24.62
C ALA A 61 21.18 -3.47 25.92
N ALA A 62 21.03 -2.77 27.04
CA ALA A 62 21.42 -3.29 28.36
C ALA A 62 20.42 -4.36 28.85
N ASP A 63 20.93 -5.35 29.58
CA ASP A 63 20.12 -6.45 30.14
C ASP A 63 19.52 -6.09 31.51
N TYR A 64 18.73 -5.00 31.54
CA TYR A 64 17.98 -4.62 32.73
C TYR A 64 16.73 -5.50 32.92
N PRO A 65 16.30 -5.77 34.16
CA PRO A 65 14.95 -6.25 34.42
C PRO A 65 13.92 -5.33 33.78
N PHE A 66 12.82 -5.88 33.29
CA PHE A 66 11.84 -5.09 32.52
C PHE A 66 11.27 -3.90 33.32
N GLU A 67 11.07 -4.06 34.62
CA GLU A 67 10.55 -2.97 35.50
C GLU A 67 11.56 -1.80 35.60
N ASP A 68 12.86 -2.10 35.67
CA ASP A 68 13.93 -1.10 35.69
C ASP A 68 14.02 -0.38 34.33
N LEU A 69 13.90 -1.14 33.23
CA LEU A 69 13.82 -0.58 31.88
C LEU A 69 12.61 0.37 31.75
N LEU A 70 11.43 -0.06 32.21
CA LEU A 70 10.21 0.75 32.17
C LEU A 70 10.38 2.05 32.99
N ALA A 71 10.90 1.96 34.21
CA ALA A 71 11.21 3.13 35.03
C ALA A 71 12.20 4.06 34.34
N GLY A 72 13.24 3.49 33.70
CA GLY A 72 14.22 4.23 32.90
C GLY A 72 13.60 4.98 31.73
N ILE A 73 12.65 4.36 31.01
CA ILE A 73 11.90 4.99 29.91
C ILE A 73 11.15 6.23 30.41
N TYR A 74 10.40 6.10 31.50
CA TYR A 74 9.64 7.24 32.06
C TYR A 74 10.52 8.36 32.60
N LEU A 75 11.60 8.03 33.33
CA LEU A 75 12.55 9.00 33.83
C LEU A 75 13.26 9.77 32.70
N LYS A 76 13.70 9.05 31.67
CA LYS A 76 14.35 9.67 30.50
C LYS A 76 13.41 10.59 29.73
N ALA A 77 12.14 10.24 29.63
CA ALA A 77 11.11 11.08 29.03
C ALA A 77 10.67 12.26 29.95
N ASN A 78 11.19 12.36 31.16
CA ASN A 78 10.77 13.31 32.19
C ASN A 78 9.25 13.23 32.45
N LYS A 79 8.73 12.03 32.62
CA LYS A 79 7.33 11.73 32.91
C LYS A 79 7.20 10.89 34.16
N PRO A 80 6.17 11.13 34.99
CA PRO A 80 5.90 10.28 36.14
C PRO A 80 5.37 8.92 35.66
N LEU A 81 5.79 7.83 36.29
CA LEU A 81 5.20 6.51 36.10
C LEU A 81 3.85 6.47 36.82
N ASP A 82 2.78 6.59 36.07
CA ASP A 82 1.40 6.65 36.55
C ASP A 82 0.51 5.77 35.68
N PHE A 83 0.15 4.59 36.20
CA PHE A 83 -0.71 3.63 35.52
C PHE A 83 -2.20 4.04 35.49
N GLY A 84 -2.61 5.07 36.20
CA GLY A 84 -3.95 5.64 36.13
C GLY A 84 -4.19 6.52 34.92
N LYS A 85 -3.11 6.89 34.19
CA LYS A 85 -3.18 7.71 32.98
C LYS A 85 -3.05 6.85 31.70
N ARG A 86 -3.80 7.23 30.68
CA ARG A 86 -3.63 6.63 29.35
C ARG A 86 -2.29 7.06 28.77
N THR A 87 -1.35 6.14 28.75
CA THR A 87 0.01 6.39 28.24
C THR A 87 0.25 5.69 26.92
N LEU A 88 0.74 6.44 25.93
CA LEU A 88 1.26 5.90 24.67
C LEU A 88 2.78 6.00 24.65
N ILE A 89 3.44 4.84 24.52
CA ILE A 89 4.87 4.74 24.22
C ILE A 89 5.04 4.45 22.74
N PHE A 90 5.80 5.30 22.05
CA PHE A 90 6.13 5.13 20.65
C PHE A 90 7.63 4.87 20.48
N ILE A 91 7.97 3.67 20.01
CA ILE A 91 9.34 3.25 19.72
C ILE A 91 9.54 3.29 18.21
N ASP A 92 10.18 4.37 17.74
CA ASP A 92 10.44 4.58 16.32
C ASP A 92 11.78 3.98 15.92
N GLU A 93 11.91 3.56 14.65
CA GLU A 93 13.08 2.90 14.07
C GLU A 93 13.58 1.71 14.90
N ILE A 94 12.62 0.87 15.38
CA ILE A 94 12.88 -0.25 16.31
C ILE A 94 13.88 -1.27 15.77
N GLN A 95 14.11 -1.32 14.44
CA GLN A 95 15.09 -2.22 13.83
C GLN A 95 16.55 -1.91 14.22
N ASN A 96 16.81 -0.71 14.76
CA ASN A 96 18.16 -0.33 15.17
C ASN A 96 18.59 -0.99 16.50
N GLU A 97 17.63 -1.45 17.32
CA GLU A 97 17.93 -2.18 18.54
C GLU A 97 17.07 -3.48 18.63
N PRO A 98 17.67 -4.62 18.29
CA PRO A 98 16.97 -5.90 18.29
C PRO A 98 16.34 -6.32 19.61
N LYS A 99 16.94 -5.97 20.75
CA LYS A 99 16.40 -6.30 22.07
C LYS A 99 15.09 -5.53 22.34
N ALA A 100 14.93 -4.32 21.77
CA ALA A 100 13.68 -3.56 21.88
C ALA A 100 12.49 -4.33 21.28
N VAL A 101 12.71 -5.10 20.21
CA VAL A 101 11.66 -5.97 19.63
C VAL A 101 11.21 -7.04 20.63
N GLN A 102 12.16 -7.62 21.39
CA GLN A 102 11.84 -8.64 22.39
C GLN A 102 11.07 -8.07 23.58
N THR A 103 11.32 -6.80 23.94
CA THR A 103 10.64 -6.15 25.07
C THR A 103 9.15 -5.92 24.80
N LEU A 104 8.70 -5.90 23.54
CA LEU A 104 7.27 -5.77 23.21
C LEU A 104 6.42 -6.87 23.88
N ARG A 105 6.99 -8.07 24.06
CA ARG A 105 6.33 -9.16 24.77
C ARG A 105 6.02 -8.78 26.21
N TYR A 106 6.97 -8.16 26.91
CA TYR A 106 6.82 -7.83 28.33
C TYR A 106 5.79 -6.71 28.55
N PHE A 107 5.66 -5.76 27.63
CA PHE A 107 4.58 -4.78 27.67
C PHE A 107 3.22 -5.45 27.62
N TYR A 108 3.04 -6.45 26.75
CA TYR A 108 1.78 -7.19 26.67
C TYR A 108 1.49 -8.04 27.90
N GLU A 109 2.52 -8.73 28.43
CA GLU A 109 2.34 -9.72 29.50
C GLU A 109 2.26 -9.09 30.90
N LYS A 110 2.91 -7.94 31.13
CA LYS A 110 3.03 -7.31 32.46
C LYS A 110 2.28 -6.01 32.60
N HIS A 111 2.23 -5.20 31.53
CA HIS A 111 1.65 -3.86 31.53
C HIS A 111 0.72 -3.62 30.32
N PRO A 112 -0.37 -4.41 30.20
CA PRO A 112 -1.30 -4.28 29.08
C PRO A 112 -2.07 -2.93 29.07
N GLU A 113 -2.09 -2.20 30.20
CA GLU A 113 -2.66 -0.85 30.30
C GLU A 113 -1.86 0.19 29.49
N ILE A 114 -0.55 -0.02 29.27
CA ILE A 114 0.29 0.86 28.47
C ILE A 114 0.07 0.57 26.98
N TYR A 115 -0.20 1.61 26.21
CA TYR A 115 -0.31 1.54 24.77
C TYR A 115 1.08 1.63 24.15
N VAL A 116 1.46 0.63 23.37
CA VAL A 116 2.78 0.60 22.72
C VAL A 116 2.62 0.49 21.22
N ILE A 117 3.23 1.43 20.49
CA ILE A 117 3.39 1.35 19.03
C ILE A 117 4.88 1.31 18.75
N ALA A 118 5.32 0.33 17.99
CA ALA A 118 6.67 0.24 17.46
C ALA A 118 6.63 0.44 15.95
N ALA A 119 7.52 1.27 15.40
CA ALA A 119 7.59 1.48 13.96
C ALA A 119 9.00 1.25 13.42
N GLY A 120 9.06 0.87 12.14
CA GLY A 120 10.32 0.75 11.40
C GLY A 120 10.09 0.49 9.92
N SER A 121 11.01 0.94 9.10
CA SER A 121 10.96 0.79 7.65
C SER A 121 11.66 -0.48 7.16
N LEU A 122 12.57 -1.06 7.97
CA LEU A 122 13.42 -2.19 7.62
C LEU A 122 13.22 -3.40 8.56
N LEU A 123 12.05 -3.55 9.13
CA LEU A 123 11.75 -4.61 10.10
C LEU A 123 12.02 -6.03 9.56
N GLU A 124 11.84 -6.23 8.25
CA GLU A 124 12.15 -7.51 7.59
C GLU A 124 13.66 -7.83 7.58
N SER A 125 14.53 -6.82 7.66
CA SER A 125 15.99 -7.04 7.72
C SER A 125 16.43 -7.65 9.04
N LEU A 126 15.67 -7.44 10.11
CA LEU A 126 15.93 -8.06 11.43
C LEU A 126 15.63 -9.56 11.43
N MET A 127 14.65 -10.02 10.63
CA MET A 127 14.28 -11.44 10.57
C MET A 127 15.40 -12.32 10.03
N GLY A 128 16.41 -11.74 9.33
CA GLY A 128 17.62 -12.44 8.90
C GLY A 128 18.75 -12.52 9.94
N ARG A 129 18.62 -11.86 11.10
CA ARG A 129 19.67 -11.75 12.13
C ARG A 129 19.37 -12.51 13.42
N HIS A 130 18.67 -13.63 13.34
CA HIS A 130 18.26 -14.46 14.51
C HIS A 130 17.36 -13.77 15.54
N ILE A 131 16.67 -12.68 15.15
CA ILE A 131 15.72 -11.98 16.00
C ILE A 131 14.32 -12.34 15.53
N SER A 132 13.53 -12.98 16.40
CA SER A 132 12.13 -13.24 16.13
C SER A 132 11.26 -12.23 16.86
N PHE A 133 10.26 -11.68 16.13
CA PHE A 133 9.17 -10.99 16.79
C PHE A 133 8.44 -11.93 17.75
N PRO A 134 7.97 -11.45 18.89
CA PRO A 134 7.26 -12.28 19.86
C PRO A 134 5.91 -12.72 19.27
N VAL A 135 5.90 -13.94 18.70
CA VAL A 135 4.74 -14.52 18.02
C VAL A 135 3.53 -14.55 18.97
N GLY A 136 2.41 -14.08 18.48
CA GLY A 136 1.17 -14.02 19.27
C GLY A 136 1.13 -12.93 20.36
N ARG A 137 2.16 -12.12 20.52
CA ARG A 137 2.29 -11.05 21.53
C ARG A 137 2.30 -9.64 20.93
N VAL A 138 2.23 -9.53 19.60
CA VAL A 138 2.15 -8.26 18.86
C VAL A 138 1.07 -8.35 17.80
N GLU A 139 0.53 -7.19 17.42
CA GLU A 139 -0.31 -6.99 16.24
C GLU A 139 0.48 -6.24 15.17
N TYR A 140 0.06 -6.37 13.92
CA TYR A 140 0.72 -5.72 12.81
C TYR A 140 -0.23 -4.83 12.05
N MET A 141 0.26 -3.68 11.62
CA MET A 141 -0.41 -2.77 10.71
C MET A 141 0.56 -2.32 9.63
N THR A 142 0.11 -2.24 8.38
CA THR A 142 0.90 -1.68 7.28
C THR A 142 0.33 -0.33 6.87
N LEU A 143 1.18 0.69 6.79
CA LEU A 143 0.83 2.01 6.29
C LEU A 143 1.34 2.16 4.86
N HIS A 144 0.42 2.49 3.97
CA HIS A 144 0.67 2.75 2.55
C HIS A 144 0.66 4.26 2.25
N PRO A 145 1.05 4.71 1.04
CA PRO A 145 0.81 6.08 0.60
C PRO A 145 -0.64 6.51 0.76
N CYS A 146 -0.91 7.79 0.73
CA CYS A 146 -2.26 8.34 0.83
C CYS A 146 -3.13 7.86 -0.32
N THR A 147 -4.37 7.50 -0.02
CA THR A 147 -5.39 7.21 -1.03
C THR A 147 -5.92 8.51 -1.66
N PHE A 148 -6.68 8.36 -2.75
CA PHE A 148 -7.34 9.50 -3.40
C PHE A 148 -8.23 10.30 -2.45
N VAL A 149 -8.98 9.64 -1.58
CA VAL A 149 -9.83 10.32 -0.59
C VAL A 149 -9.00 11.11 0.44
N GLU A 150 -7.87 10.57 0.89
CA GLU A 150 -6.92 11.29 1.75
C GLU A 150 -6.30 12.50 1.03
N PHE A 151 -5.96 12.34 -0.26
CA PHE A 151 -5.50 13.44 -1.11
C PHE A 151 -6.57 14.54 -1.22
N LEU A 152 -7.82 14.19 -1.52
CA LEU A 152 -8.93 15.18 -1.57
C LEU A 152 -9.09 15.93 -0.25
N ARG A 153 -9.01 15.23 0.89
CA ARG A 153 -9.07 15.86 2.21
C ARG A 153 -7.91 16.84 2.42
N ALA A 154 -6.71 16.47 1.97
CA ALA A 154 -5.54 17.36 2.02
C ALA A 154 -5.73 18.61 1.16
N MET A 155 -6.42 18.50 0.01
CA MET A 155 -6.77 19.61 -0.89
C MET A 155 -7.99 20.42 -0.43
N GLY A 156 -8.55 20.15 0.74
CA GLY A 156 -9.73 20.83 1.26
C GLY A 156 -11.06 20.37 0.63
N GLN A 157 -11.06 19.33 -0.23
CA GLN A 157 -12.24 18.80 -0.91
C GLN A 157 -12.98 17.75 -0.04
N LYS A 158 -13.27 18.11 1.22
CA LYS A 158 -13.80 17.16 2.22
C LYS A 158 -15.15 16.56 1.80
N LEU A 159 -16.10 17.35 1.31
CA LEU A 159 -17.43 16.84 0.93
C LEU A 159 -17.35 15.87 -0.26
N MET A 160 -16.48 16.16 -1.23
CA MET A 160 -16.24 15.25 -2.35
C MET A 160 -15.59 13.94 -1.85
N ALA A 161 -14.60 14.03 -0.96
CA ALA A 161 -13.96 12.88 -0.35
C ALA A 161 -14.98 11.98 0.38
N ASP A 162 -15.83 12.57 1.23
CA ASP A 162 -16.86 11.86 1.98
C ASP A 162 -17.93 11.24 1.04
N SER A 163 -18.28 11.92 -0.06
CA SER A 163 -19.20 11.40 -1.08
C SER A 163 -18.61 10.22 -1.85
N ILE A 164 -17.30 10.24 -2.14
CA ILE A 164 -16.61 9.12 -2.79
C ILE A 164 -16.49 7.95 -1.84
N GLU A 165 -16.09 8.17 -0.60
CA GLU A 165 -15.98 7.13 0.44
C GLU A 165 -17.31 6.39 0.66
N ASN A 166 -18.41 7.15 0.62
CA ASN A 166 -19.76 6.61 0.70
C ASN A 166 -20.34 6.23 -0.66
N MET A 167 -19.59 6.25 -1.76
CA MET A 167 -20.05 5.96 -3.12
C MET A 167 -21.35 6.67 -3.51
N SER A 168 -21.52 7.91 -3.08
CA SER A 168 -22.73 8.73 -3.23
C SER A 168 -22.49 10.02 -4.03
N LEU A 169 -21.36 10.10 -4.76
CA LEU A 169 -21.05 11.28 -5.56
C LEU A 169 -22.09 11.46 -6.68
N PRO A 170 -22.73 12.62 -6.78
CA PRO A 170 -23.68 12.92 -7.87
C PRO A 170 -23.00 12.78 -9.24
N ALA A 171 -23.73 12.22 -10.22
CA ALA A 171 -23.22 12.04 -11.58
C ALA A 171 -22.77 13.35 -12.24
N SER A 172 -23.38 14.48 -11.88
CA SER A 172 -22.99 15.82 -12.35
C SER A 172 -21.57 16.24 -11.93
N LEU A 173 -21.00 15.61 -10.88
CA LEU A 173 -19.66 15.90 -10.39
C LEU A 173 -18.60 14.91 -10.90
N HIS A 174 -19.00 13.96 -11.76
CA HIS A 174 -18.08 12.96 -12.29
C HIS A 174 -16.85 13.56 -12.94
N LEU A 175 -17.01 14.54 -13.84
CA LEU A 175 -15.88 15.19 -14.53
C LEU A 175 -14.95 15.91 -13.53
N SER A 176 -15.52 16.60 -12.55
CA SER A 176 -14.71 17.26 -11.51
C SER A 176 -13.92 16.27 -10.67
N ALA A 177 -14.51 15.12 -10.32
CA ALA A 177 -13.81 14.07 -9.60
C ALA A 177 -12.68 13.45 -10.44
N MET A 178 -12.91 13.28 -11.77
CA MET A 178 -11.88 12.79 -12.69
C MET A 178 -10.71 13.78 -12.83
N GLU A 179 -10.97 15.09 -12.84
CA GLU A 179 -9.92 16.13 -12.84
C GLU A 179 -9.07 16.06 -11.57
N TRP A 180 -9.70 15.90 -10.40
CA TRP A 180 -8.97 15.71 -9.14
C TRP A 180 -8.19 14.40 -9.13
N PHE A 181 -8.75 13.33 -9.67
CA PHE A 181 -8.08 12.04 -9.76
C PHE A 181 -6.85 12.10 -10.69
N LYS A 182 -6.94 12.88 -11.79
CA LYS A 182 -5.78 13.17 -12.65
C LYS A 182 -4.67 13.88 -11.87
N LYS A 183 -5.01 14.91 -11.08
CA LYS A 183 -4.02 15.60 -10.23
C LYS A 183 -3.38 14.63 -9.23
N TYR A 184 -4.18 13.76 -8.62
CA TYR A 184 -3.67 12.75 -7.69
C TYR A 184 -2.71 11.77 -8.36
N MET A 185 -2.96 11.34 -9.59
CA MET A 185 -2.01 10.49 -10.33
C MET A 185 -0.65 11.16 -10.55
N ILE A 186 -0.64 12.48 -10.78
CA ILE A 186 0.60 13.25 -11.01
C ILE A 186 1.36 13.47 -9.69
N VAL A 187 0.63 13.82 -8.62
CA VAL A 187 1.19 14.11 -7.29
C VAL A 187 1.54 12.84 -6.53
N GLY A 188 0.78 11.76 -6.74
CA GLY A 188 0.87 10.53 -5.96
C GLY A 188 0.28 10.65 -4.57
N GLY A 189 0.52 9.60 -3.77
CA GLY A 189 0.05 9.48 -2.38
C GLY A 189 1.16 9.64 -1.34
N LEU A 190 2.42 9.91 -1.71
CA LEU A 190 3.47 10.14 -0.71
C LEU A 190 3.14 11.39 0.12
N PRO A 191 3.06 11.31 1.46
CA PRO A 191 2.52 12.38 2.30
C PRO A 191 3.23 13.72 2.15
N GLU A 192 4.54 13.72 1.90
CA GLU A 192 5.32 14.93 1.69
C GLU A 192 4.95 15.60 0.36
N ALA A 193 4.81 14.82 -0.72
CA ALA A 193 4.36 15.32 -2.01
C ALA A 193 2.93 15.90 -1.92
N VAL A 194 2.02 15.16 -1.28
CA VAL A 194 0.63 15.62 -1.04
C VAL A 194 0.61 16.91 -0.22
N ALA A 195 1.38 17.01 0.86
CA ALA A 195 1.44 18.19 1.70
C ALA A 195 2.06 19.40 0.99
N ASN A 196 3.10 19.18 0.19
CA ASN A 196 3.75 20.21 -0.62
C ASN A 196 2.75 20.74 -1.67
N TYR A 197 2.10 19.84 -2.41
CA TYR A 197 1.09 20.23 -3.41
C TYR A 197 -0.11 20.94 -2.78
N ALA A 198 -0.62 20.46 -1.64
CA ALA A 198 -1.70 21.13 -0.92
C ALA A 198 -1.38 22.57 -0.51
N LYS A 199 -0.11 22.85 -0.23
CA LYS A 199 0.34 24.19 0.19
C LYS A 199 0.58 25.15 -0.96
N TYR A 200 1.14 24.66 -2.05
CA TYR A 200 1.65 25.53 -3.12
C TYR A 200 0.88 25.37 -4.45
N MET A 201 0.12 24.30 -4.63
CA MET A 201 -0.59 23.94 -5.88
C MET A 201 0.33 23.97 -7.12
N ASP A 202 1.60 23.63 -6.92
CA ASP A 202 2.67 23.71 -7.91
C ASP A 202 3.34 22.34 -8.05
N ILE A 203 3.23 21.76 -9.25
CA ILE A 203 3.78 20.43 -9.57
C ILE A 203 5.30 20.50 -9.75
N VAL A 204 5.84 21.62 -10.25
CA VAL A 204 7.29 21.75 -10.46
C VAL A 204 8.06 21.63 -9.15
N ARG A 205 7.48 22.12 -8.06
CA ARG A 205 8.07 21.97 -6.72
C ARG A 205 8.14 20.53 -6.21
N LEU A 206 7.32 19.63 -6.76
CA LEU A 206 7.39 18.21 -6.40
C LEU A 206 8.69 17.55 -6.88
N ASN A 207 9.34 18.11 -7.88
CA ASN A 207 10.62 17.59 -8.38
C ASN A 207 11.69 17.56 -7.27
N GLU A 208 11.74 18.58 -6.40
CA GLU A 208 12.65 18.60 -5.25
C GLU A 208 12.31 17.50 -4.25
N VAL A 209 11.01 17.30 -3.97
CA VAL A 209 10.52 16.26 -3.06
C VAL A 209 10.87 14.87 -3.60
N PHE A 210 10.55 14.61 -4.86
CA PHE A 210 10.82 13.30 -5.47
C PHE A 210 12.32 13.01 -5.61
N ASN A 211 13.13 14.02 -5.94
CA ASN A 211 14.59 13.87 -5.97
C ASN A 211 15.15 13.50 -4.58
N ALA A 212 14.69 14.19 -3.51
CA ALA A 212 15.12 13.89 -2.15
C ALA A 212 14.72 12.46 -1.74
N LEU A 213 13.51 12.02 -2.10
CA LEU A 213 13.03 10.66 -1.85
C LEU A 213 13.90 9.60 -2.56
N LEU A 214 14.15 9.78 -3.86
CA LEU A 214 14.96 8.84 -4.65
C LEU A 214 16.41 8.78 -4.15
N SER A 215 16.98 9.93 -3.79
CA SER A 215 18.32 9.98 -3.19
C SER A 215 18.36 9.20 -1.89
N GLY A 216 17.35 9.41 -1.00
CA GLY A 216 17.25 8.65 0.24
C GLY A 216 17.12 7.13 0.04
N TYR A 217 16.36 6.68 -0.97
CA TYR A 217 16.28 5.25 -1.30
C TYR A 217 17.60 4.69 -1.82
N ARG A 218 18.36 5.47 -2.61
CA ARG A 218 19.68 5.07 -3.12
C ARG A 218 20.73 5.02 -1.99
N ASP A 219 20.71 5.97 -1.07
CA ASP A 219 21.62 6.03 0.06
C ASP A 219 21.37 4.88 1.05
N ASP A 220 20.14 4.38 1.14
CA ASP A 220 19.81 3.25 2.02
C ASP A 220 20.18 1.86 1.43
N VAL A 221 20.71 1.78 0.19
CA VAL A 221 21.02 0.49 -0.45
C VAL A 221 21.99 -0.36 0.38
N GLU A 222 22.97 0.26 1.05
CA GLU A 222 23.89 -0.45 1.93
C GLU A 222 23.22 -1.01 3.20
N LYS A 223 22.12 -0.39 3.62
CA LYS A 223 21.28 -0.92 4.72
C LYS A 223 20.41 -2.09 4.26
N TYR A 224 20.02 -2.12 2.99
CA TYR A 224 19.16 -3.15 2.41
C TYR A 224 19.91 -4.47 2.13
N ALA A 225 21.13 -4.38 1.60
CA ALA A 225 21.91 -5.54 1.20
C ALA A 225 23.38 -5.42 1.62
N SER A 226 23.96 -6.52 2.09
CA SER A 226 25.39 -6.58 2.50
C SER A 226 26.31 -7.02 1.36
N LYS A 227 25.78 -7.68 0.30
CA LYS A 227 26.60 -8.20 -0.80
C LYS A 227 26.70 -7.16 -1.91
N PRO A 228 27.91 -6.82 -2.39
CA PRO A 228 28.12 -5.81 -3.42
C PRO A 228 27.29 -6.05 -4.69
N LYS A 229 27.20 -7.28 -5.19
CA LYS A 229 26.40 -7.61 -6.37
C LYS A 229 24.90 -7.39 -6.20
N GLU A 230 24.37 -7.61 -4.99
CA GLU A 230 22.97 -7.32 -4.65
C GLU A 230 22.75 -5.81 -4.56
N GLN A 231 23.72 -5.05 -4.02
CA GLN A 231 23.68 -3.59 -3.98
C GLN A 231 23.66 -3.00 -5.41
N ASP A 232 24.54 -3.49 -6.30
CA ASP A 232 24.56 -3.06 -7.69
C ASP A 232 23.26 -3.37 -8.42
N ALA A 233 22.67 -4.55 -8.17
CA ALA A 233 21.38 -4.91 -8.73
C ALA A 233 20.25 -4.02 -8.18
N ILE A 234 20.25 -3.68 -6.89
CA ILE A 234 19.28 -2.75 -6.29
C ILE A 234 19.40 -1.37 -6.93
N ARG A 235 20.63 -0.82 -7.06
CA ARG A 235 20.86 0.47 -7.72
C ARG A 235 20.36 0.46 -9.16
N TYR A 236 20.62 -0.62 -9.88
CA TYR A 236 20.13 -0.79 -11.26
C TYR A 236 18.60 -0.78 -11.32
N ILE A 237 17.92 -1.53 -10.43
CA ILE A 237 16.46 -1.58 -10.38
C ILE A 237 15.86 -0.22 -9.99
N LEU A 238 16.46 0.51 -9.04
CA LEU A 238 16.03 1.85 -8.65
C LEU A 238 16.24 2.90 -9.75
N ASN A 239 17.14 2.66 -10.70
CA ASN A 239 17.36 3.56 -11.83
C ASN A 239 16.47 3.23 -13.04
N TYR A 240 16.24 1.96 -13.33
CA TYR A 240 15.64 1.52 -14.60
C TYR A 240 14.35 0.70 -14.44
N GLY A 241 14.05 0.20 -13.24
CA GLY A 241 12.91 -0.68 -13.01
C GLY A 241 11.54 -0.01 -13.11
N TRP A 242 11.49 1.31 -13.00
CA TRP A 242 10.24 2.09 -13.02
C TRP A 242 9.47 1.96 -14.35
N THR A 243 10.18 1.85 -15.47
CA THR A 243 9.59 1.69 -16.81
C THR A 243 8.87 0.35 -17.01
N PHE A 244 8.99 -0.57 -16.07
CA PHE A 244 8.29 -1.86 -16.06
C PHE A 244 7.11 -1.90 -15.08
N ALA A 245 6.68 -0.75 -14.59
CA ALA A 245 5.50 -0.68 -13.72
C ALA A 245 4.26 -1.23 -14.42
N ALA A 246 3.43 -1.96 -13.68
CA ALA A 246 2.25 -2.68 -14.15
C ALA A 246 2.53 -3.82 -15.17
N HIS A 247 3.80 -4.09 -15.51
CA HIS A 247 4.16 -5.17 -16.42
C HIS A 247 4.64 -6.43 -15.70
N ARG A 248 4.44 -7.56 -16.33
CA ARG A 248 5.04 -8.83 -15.89
C ARG A 248 6.53 -8.84 -16.22
N ILE A 249 7.38 -9.04 -15.21
CA ILE A 249 8.83 -8.98 -15.34
C ILE A 249 9.49 -10.35 -15.32
N GLN A 250 10.60 -10.46 -16.03
CA GLN A 250 11.54 -11.58 -15.99
C GLN A 250 12.86 -11.09 -15.42
N PHE A 251 13.32 -11.65 -14.30
CA PHE A 251 14.56 -11.23 -13.64
C PHE A 251 15.79 -11.32 -14.55
N SER A 252 15.76 -12.21 -15.54
CA SER A 252 16.83 -12.33 -16.56
C SER A 252 16.97 -11.12 -17.47
N LYS A 253 15.94 -10.26 -17.56
CA LYS A 253 16.02 -8.99 -18.31
C LYS A 253 16.65 -7.84 -17.49
N PHE A 254 16.83 -8.04 -16.18
CA PHE A 254 17.47 -7.07 -15.28
C PHE A 254 18.87 -7.55 -14.92
N THR A 255 19.74 -7.67 -15.90
CA THR A 255 21.12 -8.11 -15.69
C THR A 255 22.10 -7.08 -16.27
N SER A 256 23.31 -7.09 -15.74
CA SER A 256 24.43 -6.27 -16.25
C SER A 256 25.72 -7.09 -16.25
N SER A 257 26.84 -6.47 -16.60
CA SER A 257 28.15 -7.11 -16.52
C SER A 257 28.56 -7.44 -15.08
N SER A 258 28.02 -6.73 -14.08
CA SER A 258 28.40 -6.88 -12.67
C SER A 258 27.55 -7.87 -11.90
N PHE A 259 26.32 -8.21 -12.36
CA PHE A 259 25.41 -9.16 -11.67
C PHE A 259 24.51 -9.94 -12.64
N LYS A 260 23.99 -11.07 -12.19
CA LYS A 260 23.16 -12.01 -12.96
C LYS A 260 21.69 -11.98 -12.52
N ALA A 261 20.84 -12.78 -13.17
CA ALA A 261 19.42 -12.91 -12.87
C ALA A 261 19.11 -13.32 -11.42
N THR A 262 20.00 -14.08 -10.80
CA THR A 262 19.85 -14.53 -9.39
C THR A 262 19.96 -13.33 -8.45
N GLU A 263 20.98 -12.49 -8.63
CA GLU A 263 21.18 -11.29 -7.84
C GLU A 263 20.06 -10.27 -8.10
N ALA A 264 19.62 -10.11 -9.36
CA ALA A 264 18.47 -9.29 -9.69
C ALA A 264 17.19 -9.77 -8.97
N GLY A 265 16.92 -11.07 -9.00
CA GLY A 265 15.76 -11.65 -8.29
C GLY A 265 15.84 -11.44 -6.77
N ASN A 266 17.03 -11.55 -6.17
CA ASN A 266 17.23 -11.25 -4.76
C ASN A 266 17.03 -9.76 -4.47
N ALA A 267 17.55 -8.88 -5.32
CA ALA A 267 17.40 -7.43 -5.19
C ALA A 267 15.92 -7.01 -5.24
N PHE A 268 15.12 -7.54 -6.16
CA PHE A 268 13.68 -7.31 -6.19
C PHE A 268 12.99 -7.76 -4.90
N ARG A 269 13.32 -8.94 -4.36
CA ARG A 269 12.75 -9.44 -3.09
C ARG A 269 13.18 -8.59 -1.90
N ILE A 270 14.39 -8.05 -1.90
CA ILE A 270 14.85 -7.10 -0.88
C ILE A 270 14.03 -5.82 -0.94
N LEU A 271 13.85 -5.23 -2.14
CA LEU A 271 13.04 -4.04 -2.33
C LEU A 271 11.55 -4.27 -1.99
N GLU A 272 11.01 -5.46 -2.27
CA GLU A 272 9.66 -5.84 -1.83
C GLU A 272 9.54 -5.84 -0.29
N LYS A 273 10.54 -6.34 0.42
CA LYS A 273 10.57 -6.30 1.89
C LYS A 273 10.62 -4.89 2.47
N THR A 274 11.20 -3.94 1.75
CA THR A 274 11.17 -2.51 2.14
C THR A 274 9.85 -1.82 1.80
N LEU A 275 8.94 -2.53 1.14
CA LEU A 275 7.65 -2.02 0.66
C LEU A 275 7.77 -0.92 -0.40
N LEU A 276 8.92 -0.78 -1.08
CA LEU A 276 9.10 0.13 -2.20
C LEU A 276 8.45 -0.38 -3.49
N LEU A 277 8.31 -1.68 -3.60
CA LEU A 277 7.61 -2.34 -4.70
C LEU A 277 6.91 -3.61 -4.20
N GLU A 278 6.03 -4.16 -5.03
CA GLU A 278 5.41 -5.46 -4.83
C GLU A 278 5.58 -6.32 -6.07
N LEU A 279 5.93 -7.58 -5.86
CA LEU A 279 5.94 -8.62 -6.87
C LEU A 279 4.63 -9.40 -6.77
N VAL A 280 3.67 -9.06 -7.61
CA VAL A 280 2.35 -9.71 -7.63
C VAL A 280 2.44 -10.93 -8.52
N TYR A 281 2.37 -12.14 -7.93
CA TYR A 281 2.38 -13.38 -8.70
C TYR A 281 0.97 -13.75 -9.17
N PRO A 282 0.82 -14.27 -10.42
CA PRO A 282 -0.48 -14.54 -10.99
C PRO A 282 -1.18 -15.74 -10.34
N GLN A 283 -2.50 -15.66 -10.32
CA GLN A 283 -3.39 -16.80 -10.10
C GLN A 283 -3.68 -17.48 -11.44
N THR A 284 -3.68 -18.80 -11.47
CA THR A 284 -4.03 -19.58 -12.68
C THR A 284 -5.40 -20.23 -12.60
N SER A 285 -6.00 -20.25 -11.40
CA SER A 285 -7.36 -20.71 -11.16
C SER A 285 -8.34 -19.53 -11.10
N ALA A 286 -9.51 -19.67 -11.68
CA ALA A 286 -10.62 -18.73 -11.58
C ALA A 286 -11.58 -19.06 -10.40
N SER A 287 -11.17 -19.92 -9.48
CA SER A 287 -11.94 -20.36 -8.31
C SER A 287 -11.04 -20.67 -7.12
N PHE A 288 -11.62 -20.68 -5.92
CA PHE A 288 -10.93 -21.08 -4.70
C PHE A 288 -10.52 -22.57 -4.69
N PRO A 289 -9.40 -22.93 -4.03
CA PRO A 289 -8.47 -22.08 -3.32
C PRO A 289 -7.61 -21.22 -4.26
N ILE A 290 -7.27 -20.00 -3.82
CA ILE A 290 -6.43 -19.07 -4.57
C ILE A 290 -4.99 -19.25 -4.09
N LEU A 291 -4.13 -19.68 -5.01
CA LEU A 291 -2.68 -19.83 -4.74
C LEU A 291 -1.89 -19.16 -5.87
N PRO A 292 -0.95 -18.26 -5.52
CA PRO A 292 -0.09 -17.64 -6.53
C PRO A 292 0.86 -18.66 -7.15
N ASP A 293 0.99 -18.65 -8.47
CA ASP A 293 1.96 -19.47 -9.19
C ASP A 293 3.33 -18.77 -9.21
N LEU A 294 4.19 -19.11 -8.23
CA LEU A 294 5.52 -18.52 -8.08
C LEU A 294 6.51 -18.89 -9.19
N LYS A 295 6.16 -19.83 -10.10
CA LYS A 295 6.98 -20.18 -11.24
C LYS A 295 6.78 -19.22 -12.42
N LYS A 296 5.70 -18.45 -12.40
CA LYS A 296 5.38 -17.47 -13.43
C LYS A 296 5.98 -16.11 -13.14
N SER A 297 6.12 -15.31 -14.18
CA SER A 297 6.60 -13.93 -14.10
C SER A 297 5.64 -13.07 -13.28
N PRO A 298 6.09 -12.43 -12.19
CA PRO A 298 5.26 -11.52 -11.41
C PRO A 298 5.04 -10.20 -12.14
N LYS A 299 3.93 -9.53 -11.84
CA LYS A 299 3.68 -8.13 -12.19
C LYS A 299 4.41 -7.23 -11.20
N LEU A 300 5.10 -6.20 -11.69
CA LEU A 300 5.82 -5.23 -10.88
C LEU A 300 4.93 -4.03 -10.59
N LEU A 301 4.67 -3.74 -9.32
CA LEU A 301 3.98 -2.54 -8.90
C LEU A 301 4.86 -1.76 -7.92
N TRP A 302 5.07 -0.47 -8.20
CA TRP A 302 5.83 0.41 -7.32
C TRP A 302 4.95 1.02 -6.23
N ILE A 303 5.59 1.60 -5.24
CA ILE A 303 4.92 2.16 -4.06
C ILE A 303 3.95 3.30 -4.40
N ASP A 304 4.30 4.14 -5.40
CA ASP A 304 3.59 5.40 -5.64
C ASP A 304 3.61 5.79 -7.12
N THR A 305 2.43 6.19 -7.63
CA THR A 305 2.24 6.55 -9.04
C THR A 305 2.83 7.94 -9.36
N GLY A 306 2.80 8.89 -8.42
CA GLY A 306 3.40 10.21 -8.63
C GLY A 306 4.92 10.11 -8.78
N LEU A 307 5.56 9.34 -7.90
CA LEU A 307 6.99 9.06 -7.99
C LEU A 307 7.34 8.30 -9.28
N LEU A 308 6.50 7.33 -9.67
CA LEU A 308 6.65 6.61 -10.94
C LEU A 308 6.64 7.58 -12.14
N ASN A 309 5.63 8.45 -12.22
CA ASN A 309 5.47 9.40 -13.31
C ASN A 309 6.63 10.40 -13.37
N TYR A 310 7.15 10.81 -12.21
CA TYR A 310 8.34 11.66 -12.12
C TYR A 310 9.57 10.98 -12.71
N VAL A 311 9.86 9.75 -12.29
CA VAL A 311 11.05 9.01 -12.78
C VAL A 311 10.93 8.66 -14.26
N ALA A 312 9.72 8.37 -14.74
CA ALA A 312 9.45 8.11 -16.16
C ALA A 312 9.44 9.37 -17.04
N GLY A 313 9.52 10.58 -16.45
CA GLY A 313 9.47 11.85 -17.19
C GLY A 313 8.10 12.17 -17.78
N MET A 314 7.03 11.57 -17.26
CA MET A 314 5.68 11.66 -17.82
C MET A 314 4.83 12.78 -17.22
N GLN A 315 5.34 13.54 -16.26
CA GLN A 315 4.54 14.55 -15.55
C GLN A 315 4.04 15.66 -16.47
N GLU A 316 4.86 16.14 -17.39
CA GLU A 316 4.48 17.20 -18.34
C GLU A 316 3.44 16.69 -19.34
N ASP A 317 3.62 15.50 -19.89
CA ASP A 317 2.67 14.87 -20.81
C ASP A 317 1.30 14.72 -20.13
N LEU A 318 1.28 14.27 -18.89
CA LEU A 318 0.07 14.13 -18.08
C LEU A 318 -0.62 15.48 -17.78
N LEU A 319 0.16 16.57 -17.66
CA LEU A 319 -0.39 17.91 -17.41
C LEU A 319 -1.03 18.52 -18.64
N PHE A 320 -0.35 18.45 -19.78
CA PHE A 320 -0.69 19.22 -20.99
C PHE A 320 -1.53 18.45 -21.99
N SER A 321 -1.63 17.13 -21.87
CA SER A 321 -2.48 16.34 -22.75
C SER A 321 -3.95 16.75 -22.59
N LYS A 322 -4.55 17.13 -23.73
CA LYS A 322 -5.98 17.46 -23.82
C LYS A 322 -6.87 16.25 -24.03
N ASP A 323 -6.27 15.16 -24.50
CA ASP A 323 -7.00 13.92 -24.83
C ASP A 323 -6.99 13.00 -23.61
N SER A 324 -8.15 12.82 -23.00
CA SER A 324 -8.29 12.01 -21.79
C SER A 324 -7.88 10.55 -22.02
N ASP A 325 -8.03 10.03 -23.21
CA ASP A 325 -7.75 8.62 -23.53
C ASP A 325 -6.25 8.35 -23.74
N GLU A 326 -5.48 9.32 -24.24
CA GLU A 326 -4.01 9.21 -24.32
C GLU A 326 -3.32 9.38 -22.96
N LEU A 327 -3.90 10.20 -22.08
CA LEU A 327 -3.40 10.45 -20.72
C LEU A 327 -3.44 9.22 -19.81
N TRP A 328 -4.43 8.38 -20.05
CA TRP A 328 -4.66 7.18 -19.27
C TRP A 328 -3.94 6.00 -19.92
N ASN A 329 -2.64 6.15 -20.23
CA ASN A 329 -1.84 5.02 -20.64
C ASN A 329 -2.21 3.83 -19.74
N GLY A 330 -2.63 2.71 -20.32
CA GLY A 330 -3.23 1.60 -19.58
C GLY A 330 -2.43 1.19 -18.34
N ASP A 331 -1.10 1.27 -18.44
CA ASP A 331 -0.17 0.91 -17.38
C ASP A 331 -0.23 1.85 -16.16
N ILE A 332 -0.39 3.16 -16.39
CA ILE A 332 -0.52 4.15 -15.30
C ILE A 332 -1.88 4.01 -14.62
N ALA A 333 -2.93 3.81 -15.40
CA ALA A 333 -4.26 3.57 -14.85
C ALA A 333 -4.31 2.28 -14.03
N GLU A 334 -3.68 1.22 -14.51
CA GLU A 334 -3.57 -0.03 -13.78
C GLU A 334 -2.75 0.15 -12.50
N HIS A 335 -1.63 0.88 -12.57
CA HIS A 335 -0.76 1.13 -11.42
C HIS A 335 -1.48 1.92 -10.32
N ILE A 336 -2.20 3.01 -10.67
CA ILE A 336 -2.93 3.81 -9.66
C ILE A 336 -4.09 3.04 -9.04
N VAL A 337 -4.81 2.22 -9.83
CA VAL A 337 -5.82 1.31 -9.30
C VAL A 337 -5.20 0.33 -8.30
N GLY A 338 -4.06 -0.26 -8.64
CA GLY A 338 -3.31 -1.11 -7.73
C GLY A 338 -2.89 -0.39 -6.44
N GLN A 339 -2.49 0.88 -6.53
CA GLN A 339 -2.18 1.71 -5.36
C GLN A 339 -3.41 1.94 -4.48
N GLU A 340 -4.56 2.27 -5.06
CA GLU A 340 -5.82 2.47 -4.33
C GLU A 340 -6.30 1.18 -3.64
N LEU A 341 -6.24 0.04 -4.32
CA LEU A 341 -6.59 -1.27 -3.75
C LEU A 341 -5.73 -1.60 -2.54
N LEU A 342 -4.43 -1.29 -2.58
CA LEU A 342 -3.52 -1.54 -1.46
C LEU A 342 -3.69 -0.50 -0.35
N GLY A 343 -3.86 0.78 -0.71
CA GLY A 343 -4.00 1.89 0.24
C GLY A 343 -5.27 1.83 1.09
N SER A 344 -6.28 1.09 0.64
CA SER A 344 -7.54 0.88 1.36
C SER A 344 -7.47 -0.18 2.45
N THR A 345 -6.36 -0.93 2.57
CA THR A 345 -6.15 -1.97 3.57
C THR A 345 -4.99 -1.64 4.50
N PHE A 346 -5.10 -2.06 5.76
CA PHE A 346 -4.05 -1.92 6.77
C PHE A 346 -3.55 -3.29 7.28
N MET A 347 -4.07 -4.37 6.73
CA MET A 347 -3.69 -5.72 7.14
C MET A 347 -2.28 -6.05 6.64
N PHE A 348 -1.45 -6.55 7.55
CA PHE A 348 -0.13 -7.02 7.19
C PHE A 348 -0.19 -8.29 6.32
N GLY A 349 0.62 -8.30 5.26
CA GLY A 349 0.73 -9.47 4.37
C GLY A 349 -0.38 -9.57 3.32
N GLU A 350 -1.33 -8.62 3.28
CA GLU A 350 -2.27 -8.55 2.19
C GLU A 350 -1.57 -8.14 0.91
N LYS A 351 -1.79 -8.93 -0.16
CA LYS A 351 -1.20 -8.71 -1.47
C LYS A 351 -2.29 -8.56 -2.51
N ARG A 352 -2.01 -7.73 -3.52
CA ARG A 352 -2.82 -7.66 -4.73
C ARG A 352 -2.78 -9.00 -5.46
N MET A 353 -3.80 -9.28 -6.22
CA MET A 353 -3.93 -10.53 -6.99
C MET A 353 -4.32 -10.18 -8.42
N PHE A 354 -3.85 -10.96 -9.37
CA PHE A 354 -4.29 -10.92 -10.75
C PHE A 354 -4.37 -12.34 -11.33
N TRP A 355 -5.04 -12.51 -12.46
CA TRP A 355 -5.23 -13.83 -13.05
C TRP A 355 -4.62 -13.90 -14.45
N VAL A 356 -4.06 -15.08 -14.77
CA VAL A 356 -3.57 -15.37 -16.11
C VAL A 356 -4.02 -16.74 -16.58
N ARG A 357 -4.29 -16.81 -17.87
CA ARG A 357 -4.43 -18.03 -18.63
C ARG A 357 -3.37 -18.08 -19.72
N GLU A 358 -2.54 -19.12 -19.70
CA GLU A 358 -1.48 -19.33 -20.67
C GLU A 358 -1.67 -20.70 -21.34
N ALA A 359 -2.67 -20.80 -22.22
CA ALA A 359 -2.88 -21.97 -23.08
C ALA A 359 -2.24 -21.73 -24.46
N ARG A 360 -1.86 -22.81 -25.18
CA ARG A 360 -1.19 -22.72 -26.50
C ARG A 360 -1.89 -21.77 -27.48
N ASN A 361 -3.22 -21.71 -27.47
CA ASN A 361 -4.02 -20.92 -28.40
C ASN A 361 -4.86 -19.81 -27.73
N SER A 362 -4.66 -19.53 -26.46
CA SER A 362 -5.48 -18.54 -25.74
C SER A 362 -4.70 -18.00 -24.54
N GLN A 363 -4.18 -16.79 -24.71
CA GLN A 363 -3.59 -16.02 -23.60
C GLN A 363 -4.61 -14.98 -23.13
N ALA A 364 -4.76 -14.88 -21.82
CA ALA A 364 -5.63 -13.90 -21.20
C ALA A 364 -5.03 -13.47 -19.84
N GLU A 365 -5.24 -12.21 -19.50
CA GLU A 365 -4.86 -11.62 -18.22
C GLU A 365 -5.99 -10.74 -17.72
N ILE A 366 -6.32 -10.84 -16.43
CA ILE A 366 -7.20 -9.92 -15.69
C ILE A 366 -6.32 -9.08 -14.80
N ASP A 367 -6.46 -7.77 -14.86
CA ASP A 367 -5.55 -6.81 -14.23
C ASP A 367 -5.49 -6.97 -12.73
N PHE A 368 -6.66 -7.13 -12.06
CA PHE A 368 -6.74 -7.45 -10.63
C PHE A 368 -7.86 -8.42 -10.31
N LEU A 369 -7.70 -9.11 -9.19
CA LEU A 369 -8.74 -9.89 -8.51
C LEU A 369 -8.90 -9.37 -7.09
N ILE A 370 -10.14 -9.23 -6.63
CA ILE A 370 -10.42 -8.99 -5.21
C ILE A 370 -11.22 -10.15 -4.62
N ARG A 371 -10.87 -10.49 -3.40
CA ARG A 371 -11.66 -11.44 -2.61
C ARG A 371 -12.79 -10.69 -1.93
N TYR A 372 -14.01 -11.12 -2.19
CA TYR A 372 -15.18 -10.61 -1.50
C TYR A 372 -15.97 -11.78 -0.91
N LYS A 373 -15.88 -11.98 0.41
CA LYS A 373 -16.44 -13.15 1.10
C LYS A 373 -15.95 -14.47 0.49
N SER A 374 -16.86 -15.26 -0.12
CA SER A 374 -16.55 -16.50 -0.84
C SER A 374 -16.43 -16.30 -2.37
N HIS A 375 -16.43 -15.06 -2.84
CA HIS A 375 -16.39 -14.70 -4.26
C HIS A 375 -15.02 -14.17 -4.65
N LEU A 376 -14.62 -14.43 -5.89
CA LEU A 376 -13.41 -13.93 -6.53
C LEU A 376 -13.81 -13.00 -7.68
N ILE A 377 -13.83 -11.70 -7.41
CA ILE A 377 -14.34 -10.69 -8.32
C ILE A 377 -13.22 -10.20 -9.24
N PRO A 378 -13.33 -10.39 -10.57
CA PRO A 378 -12.36 -9.87 -11.53
C PRO A 378 -12.56 -8.37 -11.75
N ILE A 379 -11.41 -7.66 -11.87
CA ILE A 379 -11.34 -6.24 -12.18
C ILE A 379 -10.50 -6.08 -13.43
N GLU A 380 -11.09 -5.46 -14.44
CA GLU A 380 -10.39 -5.02 -15.66
C GLU A 380 -10.27 -3.49 -15.64
N VAL A 381 -9.09 -2.96 -15.89
CA VAL A 381 -8.83 -1.52 -15.96
C VAL A 381 -8.74 -1.12 -17.41
N LYS A 382 -9.71 -0.35 -17.91
CA LYS A 382 -9.78 0.08 -19.31
C LYS A 382 -10.28 1.50 -19.40
N THR A 383 -9.45 2.37 -19.91
CA THR A 383 -9.71 3.81 -19.95
C THR A 383 -10.63 4.26 -21.09
N GLY A 384 -10.69 3.51 -22.21
CA GLY A 384 -11.54 3.84 -23.36
C GLY A 384 -12.89 3.11 -23.39
N SER A 385 -13.90 3.70 -24.04
CA SER A 385 -15.24 3.14 -24.17
C SER A 385 -15.30 1.86 -25.03
N ASN A 386 -14.42 1.76 -26.05
CA ASN A 386 -14.41 0.68 -27.04
C ASN A 386 -13.47 -0.48 -26.71
N ALA A 387 -13.03 -0.61 -25.49
CA ALA A 387 -12.09 -1.64 -25.09
C ALA A 387 -12.69 -3.06 -25.16
N LYS A 388 -11.99 -3.95 -25.83
CA LYS A 388 -12.40 -5.37 -25.90
C LYS A 388 -12.11 -6.05 -24.56
N LEU A 389 -13.14 -6.61 -23.92
CA LEU A 389 -13.07 -7.31 -22.63
C LEU A 389 -12.90 -8.83 -22.80
N ARG A 390 -12.10 -9.27 -23.78
CA ARG A 390 -11.93 -10.68 -24.11
C ARG A 390 -11.42 -11.51 -22.91
N SER A 391 -10.45 -10.99 -22.18
CA SER A 391 -9.88 -11.66 -21.00
C SER A 391 -10.93 -11.84 -19.93
N LEU A 392 -11.74 -10.79 -19.69
CA LEU A 392 -12.83 -10.82 -18.72
C LEU A 392 -13.87 -11.88 -19.06
N HIS A 393 -14.26 -11.97 -20.34
CA HIS A 393 -15.18 -13.00 -20.80
C HIS A 393 -14.64 -14.42 -20.57
N LEU A 394 -13.34 -14.65 -20.83
CA LEU A 394 -12.69 -15.94 -20.60
C LEU A 394 -12.66 -16.30 -19.11
N PHE A 395 -12.31 -15.33 -18.23
CA PHE A 395 -12.37 -15.55 -16.80
C PHE A 395 -13.79 -15.90 -16.34
N MET A 396 -14.78 -15.15 -16.80
CA MET A 396 -16.18 -15.37 -16.44
C MET A 396 -16.69 -16.73 -16.92
N GLU A 397 -16.20 -17.27 -18.02
CA GLU A 397 -16.52 -18.62 -18.48
C GLU A 397 -15.95 -19.72 -17.58
N GLU A 398 -14.74 -19.52 -17.05
CA GLU A 398 -14.05 -20.49 -16.19
C GLU A 398 -14.46 -20.39 -14.71
N SER A 399 -14.90 -19.23 -14.26
CA SER A 399 -15.32 -18.98 -12.88
C SER A 399 -16.78 -19.34 -12.64
N LYS A 400 -17.21 -19.39 -11.37
CA LYS A 400 -18.63 -19.46 -10.98
C LYS A 400 -19.24 -18.08 -10.74
N GLU A 401 -18.47 -17.03 -10.90
CA GLU A 401 -18.90 -15.68 -10.60
C GLU A 401 -19.96 -15.15 -11.56
N LYS A 402 -20.80 -14.27 -11.06
CA LYS A 402 -21.87 -13.59 -11.80
C LYS A 402 -21.68 -12.10 -11.92
N VAL A 403 -20.63 -11.56 -11.28
CA VAL A 403 -20.29 -10.14 -11.23
C VAL A 403 -18.85 -9.96 -11.70
N ALA A 404 -18.65 -8.95 -12.53
CA ALA A 404 -17.36 -8.48 -12.97
C ALA A 404 -17.32 -6.96 -12.88
N LEU A 405 -16.14 -6.40 -12.59
CA LEU A 405 -15.94 -4.96 -12.49
C LEU A 405 -15.02 -4.49 -13.61
N ARG A 406 -15.38 -3.37 -14.21
CA ARG A 406 -14.50 -2.60 -15.09
C ARG A 406 -14.26 -1.24 -14.44
N LEU A 407 -13.02 -0.89 -14.18
CA LEU A 407 -12.63 0.44 -13.78
C LEU A 407 -12.27 1.27 -15.02
N TRP A 408 -12.90 2.44 -15.15
CA TRP A 408 -12.77 3.24 -16.36
C TRP A 408 -12.91 4.74 -16.09
N ASN A 409 -12.67 5.55 -17.11
CA ASN A 409 -12.77 7.00 -17.04
C ASN A 409 -14.20 7.57 -17.20
N GLY A 410 -15.19 6.73 -17.54
CA GLY A 410 -16.58 7.15 -17.71
C GLY A 410 -17.42 7.03 -16.42
N PRO A 411 -18.72 7.38 -16.51
CA PRO A 411 -19.64 7.35 -15.39
C PRO A 411 -19.98 5.90 -14.96
N MET A 412 -20.57 5.78 -13.79
CA MET A 412 -21.01 4.47 -13.28
C MET A 412 -22.20 3.95 -14.09
N THR A 413 -22.06 2.72 -14.62
CA THR A 413 -23.11 2.01 -15.36
C THR A 413 -23.08 0.52 -15.05
N SER A 414 -24.13 -0.21 -15.45
CA SER A 414 -24.16 -1.66 -15.34
C SER A 414 -24.83 -2.26 -16.57
N ASP A 415 -24.27 -3.37 -17.04
CA ASP A 415 -24.74 -4.08 -18.23
C ASP A 415 -24.86 -5.58 -17.93
N THR A 416 -25.89 -6.23 -18.46
CA THR A 416 -25.95 -7.70 -18.52
C THR A 416 -25.25 -8.18 -19.78
N VAL A 417 -24.14 -8.87 -19.60
CA VAL A 417 -23.27 -9.33 -20.69
C VAL A 417 -23.33 -10.86 -20.80
N LYS A 418 -23.21 -11.38 -22.01
CA LYS A 418 -23.08 -12.81 -22.28
C LYS A 418 -21.70 -13.14 -22.80
N THR A 419 -21.11 -14.19 -22.28
CA THR A 419 -19.85 -14.73 -22.79
C THR A 419 -20.09 -15.46 -24.12
N GLN A 420 -19.01 -15.84 -24.82
CA GLN A 420 -19.13 -16.58 -26.09
C GLN A 420 -19.85 -17.93 -25.94
N LYS A 421 -19.77 -18.58 -24.76
CA LYS A 421 -20.48 -19.82 -24.45
C LYS A 421 -21.87 -19.61 -23.87
N GLY A 422 -22.37 -18.36 -23.86
CA GLY A 422 -23.73 -18.03 -23.45
C GLY A 422 -23.93 -17.85 -21.92
N LYS A 423 -22.87 -17.89 -21.11
CA LYS A 423 -22.98 -17.59 -19.69
C LYS A 423 -23.24 -16.09 -19.48
N SER A 424 -24.31 -15.76 -18.75
CA SER A 424 -24.66 -14.36 -18.40
C SER A 424 -23.99 -13.94 -17.13
N PHE A 425 -23.53 -12.68 -17.06
CA PHE A 425 -23.01 -12.02 -15.87
C PHE A 425 -23.32 -10.52 -15.91
N THR A 426 -23.28 -9.86 -14.76
CA THR A 426 -23.41 -8.40 -14.65
C THR A 426 -22.02 -7.78 -14.66
N LEU A 427 -21.80 -6.88 -15.63
CA LEU A 427 -20.61 -6.03 -15.69
C LEU A 427 -20.97 -4.68 -15.11
N TYR A 428 -20.27 -4.30 -14.05
CA TYR A 428 -20.35 -2.94 -13.52
C TYR A 428 -19.17 -2.13 -14.02
N ASN A 429 -19.46 -1.04 -14.72
CA ASN A 429 -18.47 -0.05 -15.12
C ASN A 429 -18.41 1.01 -14.02
N ILE A 430 -17.28 1.14 -13.37
CA ILE A 430 -17.08 1.97 -12.17
C ILE A 430 -16.00 3.00 -12.46
N PRO A 431 -16.22 4.30 -12.17
CA PRO A 431 -15.18 5.32 -12.30
C PRO A 431 -13.92 4.98 -11.51
N LEU A 432 -12.75 5.29 -12.07
CA LEU A 432 -11.43 5.01 -11.48
C LEU A 432 -11.28 5.54 -10.05
N TYR A 433 -11.86 6.70 -9.75
CA TYR A 433 -11.77 7.30 -8.43
C TYR A 433 -12.49 6.53 -7.30
N TYR A 434 -13.21 5.47 -7.63
CA TYR A 434 -13.81 4.55 -6.66
C TYR A 434 -12.95 3.31 -6.38
N ALA A 435 -11.77 3.18 -6.97
CA ALA A 435 -10.95 1.98 -6.86
C ALA A 435 -10.67 1.54 -5.40
N GLY A 436 -10.49 2.49 -4.48
CA GLY A 436 -10.28 2.20 -3.05
C GLY A 436 -11.52 1.75 -2.27
N TYR A 437 -12.72 1.80 -2.89
CA TYR A 437 -14.01 1.57 -2.20
C TYR A 437 -14.85 0.43 -2.82
N LEU A 438 -14.21 -0.47 -3.56
CA LEU A 438 -14.90 -1.57 -4.23
C LEU A 438 -15.57 -2.55 -3.25
N GLN A 439 -15.05 -2.71 -2.04
CA GLN A 439 -15.70 -3.52 -1.00
C GLN A 439 -17.05 -2.90 -0.59
N VAL A 440 -17.09 -1.58 -0.38
CA VAL A 440 -18.32 -0.84 -0.08
C VAL A 440 -19.34 -0.96 -1.22
N PHE A 441 -18.86 -0.90 -2.47
CA PHE A 441 -19.70 -1.12 -3.64
C PHE A 441 -20.32 -2.51 -3.66
N LEU A 442 -19.51 -3.55 -3.43
CA LEU A 442 -19.96 -4.94 -3.43
C LEU A 442 -20.96 -5.24 -2.30
N ASP A 443 -20.80 -4.61 -1.13
CA ASP A 443 -21.79 -4.70 -0.06
C ASP A 443 -23.15 -4.14 -0.50
N ARG A 444 -23.18 -2.98 -1.16
CA ARG A 444 -24.41 -2.33 -1.64
C ARG A 444 -25.16 -3.14 -2.69
N ILE A 445 -24.46 -3.65 -3.72
CA ILE A 445 -25.13 -4.41 -4.78
C ILE A 445 -25.69 -5.74 -4.27
N ARG A 446 -25.11 -6.31 -3.22
CA ARG A 446 -25.62 -7.50 -2.56
C ARG A 446 -26.90 -7.23 -1.79
N ASP A 447 -26.99 -6.09 -1.09
CA ASP A 447 -28.17 -5.71 -0.33
C ASP A 447 -29.36 -5.39 -1.24
N THR A 448 -29.07 -4.91 -2.46
CA THR A 448 -30.11 -4.65 -3.49
C THR A 448 -30.50 -5.89 -4.29
N HIS A 449 -29.61 -6.89 -4.39
CA HIS A 449 -29.85 -8.16 -5.08
C HIS A 449 -29.47 -9.31 -4.15
N PRO A 450 -30.33 -9.72 -3.19
CA PRO A 450 -30.05 -10.88 -2.37
C PRO A 450 -29.86 -12.07 -3.29
N CYS A 451 -28.62 -12.54 -3.43
CA CYS A 451 -28.30 -13.76 -4.15
C CYS A 451 -29.16 -14.88 -3.57
N ASN A 452 -30.12 -15.38 -4.36
CA ASN A 452 -30.83 -16.60 -4.01
C ASN A 452 -29.81 -17.68 -3.62
N LYS A 453 -30.01 -18.21 -2.43
CA LYS A 453 -29.27 -19.31 -1.82
C LYS A 453 -29.13 -20.51 -2.73
#